data_d724e33dfe3720697e284f7e1d798fcc
#
_entry.id   d724e33dfe3720697e284f7e1d798fcc
#
_cell.length_a   1.000
_cell.length_b   1.000
_cell.length_c   1.000
_cell.angle_alpha   90.00
_cell.angle_beta   90.00
_cell.angle_gamma   90.00
#
_symmetry.space_group_name_H-M   'P 1'
#
loop_
_entity.id
_entity.type
_entity.pdbx_description
1 polymer ?
#
loop_
_entity_poly.entity_id
_entity_poly.type
_entity_poly.pdbx_seq_one_letter_code
_entity_poly.pdbx_strand_id
1 'polypeptide(L)'
;MNKPTNLHSDWMFDNLRGKLTYNKTKTAETNASGTAGVEAEAGVIFAKASTSFSVTLGKSWSKSSSWSYELPASNKAGKTQVRMTMFHQSKKFLATKYTYDYDSQCQYHEHKVWAKWFTAPVKKNDVNVWGLEWK
;
A
#
# COMPACT_ATOMS: atom_id res chain seq x y z
N MET A 1 -7.82 -1.12 0.68
CA MET A 1 -7.39 -0.02 1.56
C MET A 1 -6.50 0.94 0.80
N ASN A 2 -6.54 2.21 1.13
CA ASN A 2 -5.66 3.20 0.49
C ASN A 2 -4.42 3.40 1.36
N LYS A 3 -3.25 3.36 0.72
CA LYS A 3 -1.96 3.59 1.38
C LYS A 3 -1.33 4.89 0.85
N PRO A 4 -0.71 5.68 1.73
CA PRO A 4 -0.08 6.91 1.28
C PRO A 4 1.09 6.63 0.34
N THR A 5 1.23 7.48 -0.67
CA THR A 5 2.42 7.54 -1.52
C THR A 5 3.40 8.57 -0.94
N ASN A 6 4.51 8.76 -1.64
CA ASN A 6 5.50 9.78 -1.30
C ASN A 6 5.07 11.21 -1.68
N LEU A 7 3.94 11.39 -2.37
CA LEU A 7 3.49 12.72 -2.79
C LEU A 7 2.60 13.35 -1.73
N HIS A 8 3.02 14.49 -1.22
CA HIS A 8 2.27 15.26 -0.23
C HIS A 8 2.66 16.73 -0.29
N SER A 9 1.75 17.58 0.18
CA SER A 9 2.04 18.99 0.43
C SER A 9 2.85 19.15 1.71
N ASP A 10 3.29 20.38 1.98
CA ASP A 10 3.87 20.72 3.28
C ASP A 10 2.78 20.69 4.36
N TRP A 11 3.22 20.49 5.61
CA TRP A 11 2.35 20.60 6.76
C TRP A 11 1.94 22.05 6.98
N MET A 12 0.66 22.27 7.23
CA MET A 12 0.08 23.58 7.52
C MET A 12 -0.68 23.51 8.85
N PHE A 13 -0.74 24.63 9.56
CA PHE A 13 -1.52 24.70 10.81
C PHE A 13 -3.00 24.56 10.52
N ASP A 14 -3.71 23.85 11.41
CA ASP A 14 -5.11 23.48 11.22
C ASP A 14 -6.10 24.66 11.35
N ASN A 15 -5.66 25.79 11.90
CA ASN A 15 -6.49 26.99 12.01
C ASN A 15 -6.57 27.80 10.71
N LEU A 16 -5.89 27.36 9.66
CA LEU A 16 -5.94 27.99 8.36
C LEU A 16 -7.17 27.55 7.60
N ARG A 17 -7.89 28.53 7.04
CA ARG A 17 -8.99 28.28 6.12
C ARG A 17 -8.48 28.50 4.70
N GLY A 18 -8.87 27.64 3.80
CA GLY A 18 -8.46 27.74 2.41
C GLY A 18 -8.28 26.39 1.77
N LYS A 19 -7.44 26.34 0.72
CA LYS A 19 -7.20 25.14 -0.05
C LYS A 19 -5.76 24.72 0.07
N LEU A 20 -5.55 23.42 0.15
CA LEU A 20 -4.25 22.81 -0.03
C LEU A 20 -4.09 22.46 -1.51
N THR A 21 -2.94 22.80 -2.09
CA THR A 21 -2.66 22.53 -3.50
C THR A 21 -1.39 21.72 -3.65
N TYR A 22 -1.37 20.87 -4.67
CA TYR A 22 -0.20 20.14 -5.11
C TYR A 22 -0.07 20.31 -6.62
N ASN A 23 1.08 20.77 -7.08
CA ASN A 23 1.32 20.99 -8.51
C ASN A 23 2.79 20.76 -8.79
N LYS A 24 3.16 19.50 -9.05
CA LYS A 24 4.54 19.10 -9.31
C LYS A 24 4.60 17.93 -10.29
N THR A 25 5.70 17.88 -11.04
CA THR A 25 6.04 16.71 -11.87
C THR A 25 6.97 15.81 -11.05
N LYS A 26 6.48 14.64 -10.67
CA LYS A 26 7.21 13.69 -9.82
C LYS A 26 6.77 12.26 -10.08
N THR A 27 7.60 11.32 -9.61
CA THR A 27 7.24 9.91 -9.57
C THR A 27 6.54 9.61 -8.24
N ALA A 28 5.27 9.23 -8.32
CA ALA A 28 4.53 8.70 -7.18
C ALA A 28 4.90 7.25 -6.97
N GLU A 29 5.08 6.82 -5.72
CA GLU A 29 5.34 5.42 -5.41
C GLU A 29 4.76 5.02 -4.05
N THR A 30 4.43 3.75 -3.93
CA THR A 30 4.07 3.13 -2.67
C THR A 30 4.52 1.67 -2.69
N ASN A 31 4.82 1.13 -1.52
CA ASN A 31 5.44 -0.19 -1.38
C ASN A 31 4.50 -1.18 -0.71
N ALA A 32 4.75 -2.46 -1.00
CA ALA A 32 4.13 -3.56 -0.27
C ALA A 32 4.68 -3.63 1.16
N SER A 33 3.93 -4.24 2.04
CA SER A 33 4.32 -4.47 3.43
C SER A 33 4.04 -5.92 3.84
N GLY A 34 4.65 -6.34 4.96
CA GLY A 34 4.51 -7.69 5.48
C GLY A 34 5.63 -8.64 5.09
N THR A 35 6.66 -8.15 4.37
CA THR A 35 7.72 -9.00 3.85
C THR A 35 8.82 -9.33 4.86
N ALA A 36 8.82 -8.71 6.03
CA ALA A 36 9.83 -8.94 7.05
C ALA A 36 9.83 -10.42 7.50
N GLY A 37 11.00 -11.05 7.48
CA GLY A 37 11.18 -12.46 7.84
C GLY A 37 10.84 -13.46 6.74
N VAL A 38 10.34 -13.01 5.60
CA VAL A 38 9.95 -13.87 4.46
C VAL A 38 10.45 -13.31 3.13
N GLU A 39 11.55 -12.60 3.14
CA GLU A 39 12.09 -11.91 1.95
C GLU A 39 12.39 -12.89 0.80
N ALA A 40 12.86 -14.08 1.12
CA ALA A 40 13.20 -15.11 0.13
C ALA A 40 11.96 -15.62 -0.62
N GLU A 41 10.79 -15.64 0.03
CA GLU A 41 9.53 -16.10 -0.56
C GLU A 41 8.68 -14.98 -1.17
N ALA A 42 9.04 -13.73 -0.93
CA ALA A 42 8.22 -12.58 -1.30
C ALA A 42 7.90 -12.54 -2.80
N GLY A 43 8.87 -12.88 -3.66
CA GLY A 43 8.66 -12.91 -5.12
C GLY A 43 7.55 -13.87 -5.54
N VAL A 44 7.53 -15.06 -4.96
CA VAL A 44 6.50 -16.08 -5.26
C VAL A 44 5.15 -15.63 -4.72
N ILE A 45 5.13 -15.07 -3.51
CA ILE A 45 3.90 -14.58 -2.88
C ILE A 45 3.24 -13.50 -3.74
N PHE A 46 4.00 -12.50 -4.18
CA PHE A 46 3.46 -11.41 -5.00
C PHE A 46 3.09 -11.86 -6.40
N ALA A 47 3.81 -12.84 -6.97
CA ALA A 47 3.43 -13.42 -8.26
C ALA A 47 2.05 -14.09 -8.21
N LYS A 48 1.79 -14.86 -7.16
CA LYS A 48 0.48 -15.49 -6.95
C LYS A 48 -0.61 -14.45 -6.65
N ALA A 49 -0.32 -13.50 -5.80
CA ALA A 49 -1.26 -12.42 -5.46
C ALA A 49 -1.59 -11.56 -6.68
N SER A 50 -0.62 -11.32 -7.56
CA SER A 50 -0.82 -10.60 -8.82
C SER A 50 -1.89 -11.25 -9.71
N THR A 51 -1.92 -12.56 -9.77
CA THR A 51 -2.91 -13.31 -10.53
C THR A 51 -4.29 -13.26 -9.86
N SER A 52 -4.35 -13.41 -8.54
CA SER A 52 -5.61 -13.49 -7.79
C SER A 52 -6.25 -12.13 -7.52
N PHE A 53 -5.45 -11.09 -7.30
CA PHE A 53 -5.92 -9.80 -6.78
C PHE A 53 -5.52 -8.60 -7.63
N SER A 54 -4.90 -8.80 -8.79
CA SER A 54 -4.45 -7.71 -9.68
C SER A 54 -3.51 -6.71 -8.99
N VAL A 55 -2.62 -7.20 -8.14
CA VAL A 55 -1.57 -6.39 -7.52
C VAL A 55 -0.29 -6.42 -8.35
N THR A 56 0.67 -5.55 -8.00
CA THR A 56 1.96 -5.50 -8.69
C THR A 56 2.75 -6.79 -8.46
N LEU A 57 3.54 -7.19 -9.46
CA LEU A 57 4.43 -8.36 -9.36
C LEU A 57 5.57 -8.10 -8.38
N GLY A 58 6.04 -6.86 -8.31
CA GLY A 58 7.09 -6.46 -7.40
C GLY A 58 6.54 -5.93 -6.09
N LYS A 59 7.46 -5.45 -5.24
CA LYS A 59 7.13 -4.92 -3.93
C LYS A 59 6.64 -3.47 -3.98
N SER A 60 6.63 -2.85 -5.15
CA SER A 60 6.29 -1.43 -5.27
C SER A 60 5.46 -1.13 -6.51
N TRP A 61 4.70 -0.06 -6.41
CA TRP A 61 4.02 0.58 -7.53
C TRP A 61 4.58 1.98 -7.69
N SER A 62 4.77 2.42 -8.95
CA SER A 62 5.20 3.78 -9.24
C SER A 62 4.60 4.29 -10.54
N LYS A 63 4.42 5.61 -10.62
CA LYS A 63 3.97 6.29 -11.82
C LYS A 63 4.53 7.71 -11.84
N SER A 64 5.18 8.07 -12.94
CA SER A 64 5.67 9.42 -13.19
C SER A 64 4.62 10.21 -13.97
N SER A 65 4.29 11.39 -13.50
CA SER A 65 3.32 12.25 -14.14
C SER A 65 3.44 13.68 -13.63
N SER A 66 2.76 14.61 -14.31
CA SER A 66 2.48 15.93 -13.77
C SER A 66 1.22 15.85 -12.94
N TRP A 67 1.36 16.06 -11.64
CA TRP A 67 0.26 15.96 -10.69
C TRP A 67 -0.23 17.36 -10.33
N SER A 68 -1.52 17.58 -10.49
CA SER A 68 -2.16 18.84 -10.11
C SER A 68 -3.48 18.54 -9.44
N TYR A 69 -3.59 18.93 -8.18
CA TYR A 69 -4.80 18.70 -7.40
C TYR A 69 -4.92 19.72 -6.27
N GLU A 70 -6.16 19.98 -5.83
CA GLU A 70 -6.41 20.82 -4.68
C GLU A 70 -7.53 20.25 -3.82
N LEU A 71 -7.42 20.45 -2.52
CA LEU A 71 -8.43 20.06 -1.54
C LEU A 71 -8.69 21.20 -0.57
N PRO A 72 -9.95 21.41 -0.14
CA PRO A 72 -10.22 22.33 0.95
C PRO A 72 -9.57 21.81 2.23
N ALA A 73 -8.91 22.71 2.97
CA ALA A 73 -8.34 22.38 4.26
C ALA A 73 -9.47 22.21 5.29
N SER A 74 -9.31 21.24 6.17
CA SER A 74 -10.24 21.05 7.28
C SER A 74 -9.48 20.68 8.54
N ASN A 75 -10.05 20.99 9.69
CA ASN A 75 -9.45 20.72 10.99
C ASN A 75 -9.93 19.39 11.54
N LYS A 76 -9.12 18.80 12.40
CA LYS A 76 -9.47 17.58 13.12
C LYS A 76 -9.16 17.75 14.61
N ALA A 77 -10.09 17.36 15.46
CA ALA A 77 -9.97 17.47 16.91
C ALA A 77 -8.70 16.74 17.41
N GLY A 78 -7.93 17.39 18.29
CA GLY A 78 -6.70 16.85 18.83
C GLY A 78 -5.50 16.93 17.90
N LYS A 79 -5.65 17.54 16.73
CA LYS A 79 -4.57 17.70 15.74
C LYS A 79 -4.24 19.16 15.56
N THR A 80 -3.00 19.46 15.21
CA THR A 80 -2.51 20.84 15.05
C THR A 80 -2.10 21.17 13.63
N GLN A 81 -1.86 20.17 12.80
CA GLN A 81 -1.37 20.34 11.43
C GLN A 81 -2.12 19.44 10.47
N VAL A 82 -2.20 19.87 9.21
CA VAL A 82 -2.84 19.15 8.12
C VAL A 82 -1.98 19.25 6.85
N ARG A 83 -1.99 18.19 6.05
CA ARG A 83 -1.41 18.20 4.71
C ARG A 83 -2.26 17.38 3.75
N MET A 84 -2.10 17.65 2.47
CA MET A 84 -2.69 16.85 1.39
C MET A 84 -1.71 15.76 0.96
N THR A 85 -2.19 14.55 0.83
CA THR A 85 -1.39 13.40 0.44
C THR A 85 -2.10 12.60 -0.64
N MET A 86 -1.36 12.07 -1.59
CA MET A 86 -1.90 11.13 -2.56
C MET A 86 -1.83 9.72 -2.01
N PHE A 87 -2.95 9.00 -2.10
CA PHE A 87 -3.07 7.60 -1.71
C PHE A 87 -3.26 6.74 -2.94
N HIS A 88 -2.66 5.57 -2.93
CA HIS A 88 -2.85 4.54 -3.95
C HIS A 88 -3.55 3.34 -3.32
N GLN A 89 -4.51 2.76 -4.04
CA GLN A 89 -5.22 1.59 -3.56
C GLN A 89 -4.29 0.39 -3.42
N SER A 90 -4.43 -0.31 -2.30
CA SER A 90 -3.67 -1.52 -1.99
C SER A 90 -4.61 -2.62 -1.54
N LYS A 91 -4.20 -3.87 -1.78
CA LYS A 91 -4.95 -5.04 -1.34
C LYS A 91 -4.25 -5.68 -0.15
N LYS A 92 -5.01 -5.92 0.92
CA LYS A 92 -4.56 -6.69 2.07
C LYS A 92 -4.98 -8.14 1.87
N PHE A 93 -4.05 -9.07 2.03
CA PHE A 93 -4.33 -10.49 1.87
C PHE A 93 -3.51 -11.34 2.83
N LEU A 94 -4.00 -12.54 3.11
CA LEU A 94 -3.32 -13.51 3.96
C LEU A 94 -2.60 -14.53 3.08
N ALA A 95 -1.29 -14.70 3.30
CA ALA A 95 -0.51 -15.77 2.70
C ALA A 95 -0.18 -16.82 3.76
N THR A 96 -0.32 -18.07 3.40
CA THR A 96 -0.02 -19.20 4.29
C THR A 96 0.96 -20.12 3.60
N LYS A 97 2.00 -20.51 4.31
CA LYS A 97 2.99 -21.47 3.83
C LYS A 97 2.73 -22.82 4.47
N TYR A 98 2.70 -23.86 3.64
CA TYR A 98 2.56 -25.25 4.07
C TYR A 98 3.76 -26.06 3.60
N THR A 99 4.15 -27.04 4.42
CA THR A 99 4.95 -28.17 3.99
C THR A 99 4.11 -29.42 4.04
N TYR A 100 4.46 -30.41 3.24
CA TYR A 100 3.73 -31.67 3.22
C TYR A 100 4.71 -32.82 3.03
N ASP A 101 4.34 -33.95 3.62
CA ASP A 101 5.10 -35.18 3.53
C ASP A 101 4.14 -36.39 3.52
N TYR A 102 4.74 -37.55 3.33
CA TYR A 102 4.04 -38.82 3.44
C TYR A 102 4.63 -39.59 4.61
N ASP A 103 3.77 -40.21 5.41
CA ASP A 103 4.20 -41.05 6.50
C ASP A 103 4.63 -42.43 6.00
N SER A 104 5.01 -43.33 6.94
CA SER A 104 5.43 -44.69 6.61
C SER A 104 4.34 -45.54 5.97
N GLN A 105 3.07 -45.09 6.05
CA GLN A 105 1.92 -45.75 5.42
C GLN A 105 1.47 -45.07 4.12
N CYS A 106 2.33 -44.18 3.58
CA CYS A 106 2.07 -43.39 2.36
C CYS A 106 0.85 -42.47 2.48
N GLN A 107 0.50 -42.02 3.69
CA GLN A 107 -0.56 -41.05 3.90
C GLN A 107 -0.01 -39.63 3.86
N TYR A 108 -0.73 -38.78 3.14
CA TYR A 108 -0.37 -37.36 2.98
C TYR A 108 -0.64 -36.59 4.27
N HIS A 109 0.35 -35.80 4.67
CA HIS A 109 0.24 -34.89 5.80
C HIS A 109 0.65 -33.49 5.37
N GLU A 110 -0.15 -32.51 5.75
CA GLU A 110 0.09 -31.10 5.46
C GLU A 110 0.33 -30.35 6.77
N HIS A 111 1.41 -29.58 6.82
CA HIS A 111 1.81 -28.83 8.01
C HIS A 111 1.88 -27.35 7.70
N LYS A 112 1.16 -26.56 8.45
CA LYS A 112 1.22 -25.10 8.36
C LYS A 112 2.52 -24.59 8.99
N VAL A 113 3.33 -23.90 8.19
CA VAL A 113 4.60 -23.33 8.67
C VAL A 113 4.38 -21.96 9.25
N TRP A 114 3.68 -21.07 8.49
CA TRP A 114 3.30 -19.75 8.95
C TRP A 114 2.09 -19.23 8.16
N ALA A 115 1.40 -18.26 8.76
CA ALA A 115 0.40 -17.45 8.07
C ALA A 115 0.70 -15.99 8.37
N LYS A 116 0.66 -15.15 7.35
CA LYS A 116 1.08 -13.76 7.46
C LYS A 116 0.24 -12.85 6.59
N TRP A 117 -0.10 -11.68 7.11
CA TRP A 117 -0.79 -10.65 6.35
C TRP A 117 0.20 -9.80 5.55
N PHE A 118 -0.15 -9.58 4.30
CA PHE A 118 0.58 -8.73 3.37
C PHE A 118 -0.32 -7.65 2.85
N THR A 119 0.28 -6.54 2.44
CA THR A 119 -0.40 -5.48 1.71
C THR A 119 0.41 -5.18 0.46
N ALA A 120 -0.23 -5.18 -0.69
CA ALA A 120 0.43 -4.93 -1.97
C ALA A 120 -0.33 -3.89 -2.79
N PRO A 121 0.37 -2.99 -3.49
CA PRO A 121 -0.28 -2.01 -4.36
C PRO A 121 -1.02 -2.67 -5.50
N VAL A 122 -2.18 -2.10 -5.88
CA VAL A 122 -2.93 -2.53 -7.06
C VAL A 122 -2.19 -2.10 -8.32
N LYS A 123 -2.23 -2.93 -9.38
CA LYS A 123 -1.56 -2.64 -10.66
C LYS A 123 -2.07 -1.39 -11.36
N LYS A 124 -3.36 -1.09 -11.22
CA LYS A 124 -3.99 0.00 -11.97
C LYS A 124 -3.37 1.35 -11.59
N ASN A 125 -3.21 2.20 -12.60
CA ASN A 125 -2.64 3.54 -12.40
C ASN A 125 -3.67 4.60 -12.07
N ASP A 126 -4.95 4.31 -12.20
CA ASP A 126 -6.07 5.24 -12.07
C ASP A 126 -6.84 5.11 -10.75
N VAL A 127 -6.31 4.33 -9.79
CA VAL A 127 -6.94 4.11 -8.49
C VAL A 127 -6.27 4.95 -7.40
N ASN A 128 -6.00 6.20 -7.72
CA ASN A 128 -5.38 7.16 -6.83
C ASN A 128 -6.40 8.15 -6.30
N VAL A 129 -6.30 8.47 -5.02
CA VAL A 129 -7.14 9.50 -4.40
C VAL A 129 -6.27 10.45 -3.60
N TRP A 130 -6.67 11.72 -3.57
CA TRP A 130 -6.04 12.74 -2.73
C TRP A 130 -6.88 12.90 -1.48
N GLY A 131 -6.23 12.91 -0.34
CA GLY A 131 -6.89 13.04 0.95
C GLY A 131 -6.07 13.88 1.91
N LEU A 132 -6.65 14.14 3.08
CA LEU A 132 -6.00 14.91 4.12
C LEU A 132 -5.37 13.98 5.15
N GLU A 133 -4.20 14.35 5.63
CA GLU A 133 -3.54 13.76 6.78
C GLU A 133 -3.38 14.83 7.86
N TRP A 134 -3.48 14.44 9.14
CA TRP A 134 -3.34 15.33 10.29
C TRP A 134 -2.29 14.79 11.26
N LYS A 135 -1.64 15.70 11.96
CA LYS A 135 -0.78 15.35 13.10
C LYS A 135 -0.86 16.34 14.25
#